data_7732f2c29e3e68d0907849495c43ecab
#
_entry.id   7732f2c29e3e68d0907849495c43ecab
#
_cell.length_a   1.000
_cell.length_b   1.000
_cell.length_c   1.000
_cell.angle_alpha   90.00
_cell.angle_beta   90.00
_cell.angle_gamma   90.00
#
_symmetry.space_group_name_H-M   'P 1'
#
loop_
_entity.id
_entity.type
_entity.pdbx_description
1 polymer ?
#
loop_
_entity_poly.entity_id
_entity_poly.type
_entity_poly.pdbx_seq_one_letter_code
_entity_poly.pdbx_strand_id
1 'polypeptide(L)'
;MFVAEDMYQLGSQRSAIRELFEYGKQRAAVVGAENVYDFSLGNPTVPAPDCVNETIRDLTQKLDSISLHGYTSAQGDIETRQAIADYLNKTYETAFSADNFYLTMGAAASLSVCFRALTTSPEDEFITIAPFFPEYRVFVEANGAKLVVVPPHTSDFQIDFEALEKAISAHTKGVIINSPNNPSGAVYSKETIQKLAALLTKKSEENGTPIFILADEPYREIAYDGVEVPYVTKYYANTLVCYSYSKSLSLPGERIGYVIVPDEVTESKTVYAAIAGAGRALGYVCAPSMFQKVIAACVGNTGDIELYKKNRDLLYDGLTRIGYECFKPQGAFYMFVKALEPDADAFCERAKDQDLLIVSATGFGCPGYARVSYCVDYDMIERSFLAFEKLYQSYC
;
A
#
# COMPACT_ATOMS: atom_id res chain seq x y z
N MET A 1 22.14 -21.76 -15.78
CA MET A 1 22.59 -20.78 -14.74
C MET A 1 22.79 -21.57 -13.42
N PHE A 2 23.67 -21.17 -12.53
CA PHE A 2 23.93 -21.85 -11.23
C PHE A 2 23.28 -21.11 -10.03
N VAL A 3 22.40 -20.16 -10.32
CA VAL A 3 21.52 -19.45 -9.39
C VAL A 3 20.07 -19.61 -9.84
N ALA A 4 19.10 -19.34 -8.96
CA ALA A 4 17.69 -19.35 -9.32
C ALA A 4 17.43 -18.24 -10.37
N GLU A 5 16.89 -18.62 -11.52
CA GLU A 5 16.69 -17.74 -12.67
C GLU A 5 15.74 -16.60 -12.36
N ASP A 6 14.62 -16.91 -11.69
CA ASP A 6 13.61 -15.93 -11.25
C ASP A 6 14.17 -14.89 -10.29
N MET A 7 15.03 -15.32 -9.35
CA MET A 7 15.71 -14.42 -8.42
C MET A 7 16.75 -13.53 -9.13
N TYR A 8 17.44 -14.09 -10.13
CA TYR A 8 18.34 -13.31 -10.96
C TYR A 8 17.59 -12.22 -11.75
N GLN A 9 16.46 -12.57 -12.35
CA GLN A 9 15.64 -11.61 -13.10
C GLN A 9 15.12 -10.50 -12.18
N LEU A 10 14.56 -10.83 -11.01
CA LEU A 10 14.10 -9.86 -10.04
C LEU A 10 15.21 -8.92 -9.54
N GLY A 11 16.43 -9.44 -9.39
CA GLY A 11 17.55 -8.64 -8.90
C GLY A 11 18.24 -7.81 -9.96
N SER A 12 18.22 -8.27 -11.23
CA SER A 12 18.85 -7.59 -12.37
C SER A 12 17.95 -6.56 -13.02
N GLN A 13 16.63 -6.74 -12.97
CA GLN A 13 15.64 -5.79 -13.49
C GLN A 13 15.22 -4.84 -12.37
N ARG A 14 15.46 -3.55 -12.59
CA ARG A 14 14.94 -2.51 -11.69
C ARG A 14 13.46 -2.29 -12.01
N SER A 15 12.65 -1.99 -10.97
CA SER A 15 11.30 -1.51 -11.23
C SER A 15 11.34 -0.14 -11.92
N ALA A 16 10.38 0.13 -12.81
CA ALA A 16 10.27 1.41 -13.52
C ALA A 16 10.32 2.63 -12.57
N ILE A 17 9.72 2.50 -11.37
CA ILE A 17 9.77 3.54 -10.33
C ILE A 17 11.21 3.80 -9.87
N ARG A 18 12.00 2.74 -9.62
CA ARG A 18 13.40 2.90 -9.17
C ARG A 18 14.30 3.42 -10.27
N GLU A 19 14.11 2.98 -11.52
CA GLU A 19 14.83 3.51 -12.66
C GLU A 19 14.58 5.00 -12.85
N LEU A 20 13.32 5.41 -12.77
CA LEU A 20 12.94 6.81 -12.90
C LEU A 20 13.51 7.67 -11.78
N PHE A 21 13.52 7.17 -10.54
CA PHE A 21 14.14 7.86 -9.40
C PHE A 21 15.66 8.04 -9.56
N GLU A 22 16.38 7.01 -10.02
CA GLU A 22 17.81 7.13 -10.27
C GLU A 22 18.10 8.07 -11.46
N TYR A 23 17.26 8.04 -12.50
CA TYR A 23 17.30 9.02 -13.58
C TYR A 23 17.13 10.45 -13.05
N GLY A 24 16.15 10.67 -12.19
CA GLY A 24 15.90 11.98 -11.56
C GLY A 24 17.11 12.54 -10.80
N LYS A 25 17.79 11.68 -10.02
CA LYS A 25 19.04 12.06 -9.35
C LYS A 25 20.15 12.48 -10.32
N GLN A 26 20.33 11.70 -11.40
CA GLN A 26 21.33 12.01 -12.41
C GLN A 26 20.98 13.30 -13.15
N ARG A 27 19.72 13.49 -13.48
CA ARG A 27 19.23 14.69 -14.14
C ARG A 27 19.39 15.95 -13.28
N ALA A 28 19.04 15.84 -11.99
CA ALA A 28 19.20 16.91 -11.00
C ALA A 28 20.68 17.37 -10.85
N ALA A 29 21.63 16.47 -10.99
CA ALA A 29 23.05 16.82 -10.98
C ALA A 29 23.48 17.65 -12.21
N VAL A 30 22.72 17.60 -13.30
CA VAL A 30 23.01 18.32 -14.55
C VAL A 30 22.30 19.67 -14.64
N VAL A 31 20.99 19.68 -14.30
CA VAL A 31 20.14 20.88 -14.50
C VAL A 31 19.83 21.64 -13.22
N GLY A 32 20.23 21.11 -12.05
CA GLY A 32 19.81 21.61 -10.73
C GLY A 32 18.57 20.90 -10.22
N ALA A 33 18.55 20.58 -8.92
CA ALA A 33 17.45 19.81 -8.31
C ALA A 33 16.12 20.57 -8.37
N GLU A 34 16.16 21.89 -8.31
CA GLU A 34 14.99 22.79 -8.40
C GLU A 34 14.30 22.78 -9.77
N ASN A 35 14.96 22.24 -10.81
CA ASN A 35 14.46 22.15 -12.18
C ASN A 35 13.95 20.74 -12.54
N VAL A 36 14.03 19.77 -11.63
CA VAL A 36 13.51 18.42 -11.84
C VAL A 36 12.26 18.23 -10.97
N TYR A 37 11.16 17.88 -11.61
CA TYR A 37 9.85 17.67 -10.98
C TYR A 37 9.59 16.19 -10.81
N ASP A 38 10.12 15.62 -9.70
CA ASP A 38 10.04 14.17 -9.44
C ASP A 38 8.78 13.80 -8.68
N PHE A 39 7.78 13.32 -9.40
CA PHE A 39 6.52 12.75 -8.90
C PHE A 39 6.52 11.21 -8.89
N SER A 40 7.68 10.57 -9.00
CA SER A 40 7.76 9.10 -9.17
C SER A 40 7.57 8.34 -7.87
N LEU A 41 8.15 8.81 -6.77
CA LEU A 41 8.16 8.09 -5.49
C LEU A 41 6.97 8.43 -4.59
N GLY A 42 6.44 7.40 -3.92
CA GLY A 42 5.50 7.54 -2.81
C GLY A 42 6.22 7.55 -1.45
N ASN A 43 7.23 8.39 -1.29
CA ASN A 43 7.91 8.55 -0.02
C ASN A 43 7.33 9.75 0.74
N PRO A 44 6.81 9.56 1.97
CA PRO A 44 6.30 10.67 2.77
C PRO A 44 7.31 11.82 2.89
N THR A 45 6.87 13.05 2.62
CA THR A 45 7.65 14.27 2.83
C THR A 45 7.19 15.05 4.06
N VAL A 46 6.07 14.66 4.62
CA VAL A 46 5.61 15.15 5.93
C VAL A 46 6.47 14.52 7.02
N PRO A 47 7.00 15.29 7.98
CA PRO A 47 7.76 14.73 9.08
C PRO A 47 6.89 13.81 9.96
N ALA A 48 7.55 12.86 10.63
CA ALA A 48 6.90 12.08 11.67
C ALA A 48 6.37 13.01 12.77
N PRO A 49 5.20 12.70 13.40
CA PRO A 49 4.69 13.50 14.50
C PRO A 49 5.68 13.52 15.68
N ASP A 50 5.66 14.62 16.43
CA ASP A 50 6.64 14.90 17.51
C ASP A 50 6.73 13.78 18.55
N CYS A 51 5.61 13.10 18.83
CA CYS A 51 5.57 11.97 19.76
C CYS A 51 6.58 10.87 19.42
N VAL A 52 6.93 10.68 18.14
CA VAL A 52 7.91 9.67 17.71
C VAL A 52 9.28 10.00 18.27
N ASN A 53 9.79 11.21 18.02
CA ASN A 53 11.11 11.64 18.49
C ASN A 53 11.15 11.83 20.01
N GLU A 54 10.07 12.25 20.62
CA GLU A 54 9.94 12.36 22.07
C GLU A 54 10.01 10.97 22.73
N THR A 55 9.26 9.99 22.21
CA THR A 55 9.30 8.62 22.70
C THR A 55 10.67 7.98 22.53
N ILE A 56 11.35 8.17 21.38
CA ILE A 56 12.72 7.66 21.17
C ILE A 56 13.68 8.22 22.23
N ARG A 57 13.63 9.53 22.52
CA ARG A 57 14.47 10.13 23.57
C ARG A 57 14.16 9.55 24.93
N ASP A 58 12.89 9.42 25.27
CA ASP A 58 12.45 8.84 26.53
C ASP A 58 12.91 7.40 26.71
N LEU A 59 12.70 6.56 25.70
CA LEU A 59 13.12 5.16 25.74
C LEU A 59 14.63 5.01 25.92
N THR A 60 15.43 5.80 25.20
CA THR A 60 16.89 5.76 25.31
C THR A 60 17.42 6.27 26.65
N GLN A 61 16.65 7.10 27.37
CA GLN A 61 17.02 7.60 28.71
C GLN A 61 16.56 6.68 29.84
N LYS A 62 15.41 6.02 29.67
CA LYS A 62 14.74 5.27 30.73
C LYS A 62 15.04 3.78 30.73
N LEU A 63 15.32 3.20 29.58
CA LEU A 63 15.59 1.78 29.43
C LEU A 63 17.09 1.50 29.31
N ASP A 64 17.52 0.41 29.90
CA ASP A 64 18.86 -0.11 29.62
C ASP A 64 18.95 -0.68 28.20
N SER A 65 20.18 -0.81 27.70
CA SER A 65 20.44 -1.24 26.32
C SER A 65 19.87 -2.63 26.00
N ILE A 66 19.86 -3.55 26.96
CA ILE A 66 19.35 -4.91 26.74
C ILE A 66 17.83 -4.89 26.60
N SER A 67 17.14 -4.16 27.48
CA SER A 67 15.66 -4.00 27.43
C SER A 67 15.20 -3.24 26.19
N LEU A 68 16.01 -2.34 25.66
CA LEU A 68 15.67 -1.55 24.48
C LEU A 68 15.91 -2.31 23.17
N HIS A 69 17.02 -3.05 23.07
CA HIS A 69 17.50 -3.66 21.82
C HIS A 69 17.40 -5.18 21.77
N GLY A 70 16.96 -5.82 22.86
CA GLY A 70 16.79 -7.26 22.92
C GLY A 70 15.68 -7.78 22.00
N TYR A 71 15.72 -9.07 21.67
CA TYR A 71 14.63 -9.71 20.95
C TYR A 71 13.33 -9.65 21.76
N THR A 72 12.24 -9.33 21.07
CA THR A 72 10.88 -9.53 21.59
C THR A 72 10.38 -10.94 21.27
N SER A 73 9.15 -11.30 21.70
CA SER A 73 8.49 -12.48 21.18
C SER A 73 8.37 -12.40 19.65
N ALA A 74 8.29 -13.55 18.98
CA ALA A 74 8.16 -13.60 17.53
C ALA A 74 6.88 -12.90 17.03
N GLN A 75 5.81 -12.92 17.83
CA GLN A 75 4.56 -12.23 17.54
C GLN A 75 4.64 -10.72 17.75
N GLY A 76 5.68 -10.27 18.43
CA GLY A 76 5.85 -8.89 18.87
C GLY A 76 5.52 -8.69 20.35
N ASP A 77 5.93 -7.54 20.87
CA ASP A 77 5.73 -7.14 22.24
C ASP A 77 4.26 -7.07 22.61
N ILE A 78 3.89 -7.65 23.75
CA ILE A 78 2.49 -7.78 24.16
C ILE A 78 1.84 -6.42 24.46
N GLU A 79 2.59 -5.48 25.07
CA GLU A 79 2.07 -4.14 25.39
C GLU A 79 1.79 -3.36 24.10
N THR A 80 2.66 -3.49 23.11
CA THR A 80 2.48 -2.88 21.79
C THR A 80 1.25 -3.43 21.09
N ARG A 81 1.08 -4.75 21.07
CA ARG A 81 -0.08 -5.40 20.45
C ARG A 81 -1.39 -4.99 21.15
N GLN A 82 -1.38 -4.89 22.47
CA GLN A 82 -2.53 -4.44 23.24
C GLN A 82 -2.86 -2.97 22.96
N ALA A 83 -1.86 -2.08 22.91
CA ALA A 83 -2.08 -0.67 22.61
C ALA A 83 -2.72 -0.47 21.21
N ILE A 84 -2.29 -1.26 20.22
CA ILE A 84 -2.88 -1.25 18.87
C ILE A 84 -4.33 -1.75 18.94
N ALA A 85 -4.59 -2.86 19.63
CA ALA A 85 -5.93 -3.41 19.80
C ALA A 85 -6.88 -2.40 20.43
N ASP A 86 -6.48 -1.77 21.53
CA ASP A 86 -7.28 -0.78 22.26
C ASP A 86 -7.63 0.43 21.39
N TYR A 87 -6.65 0.93 20.61
CA TYR A 87 -6.87 2.02 19.65
C TYR A 87 -7.89 1.65 18.58
N LEU A 88 -7.73 0.49 17.94
CA LEU A 88 -8.62 0.05 16.86
C LEU A 88 -10.03 -0.24 17.40
N ASN A 89 -10.14 -0.88 18.56
CA ASN A 89 -11.43 -1.14 19.20
C ASN A 89 -12.19 0.15 19.51
N LYS A 90 -11.49 1.16 20.02
CA LYS A 90 -12.06 2.47 20.28
C LYS A 90 -12.47 3.22 19.01
N THR A 91 -11.63 3.14 17.95
CA THR A 91 -11.80 3.94 16.75
C THR A 91 -12.83 3.34 15.79
N TYR A 92 -12.79 2.01 15.64
CA TYR A 92 -13.61 1.29 14.66
C TYR A 92 -14.67 0.38 15.28
N GLU A 93 -14.85 0.42 16.61
CA GLU A 93 -15.84 -0.42 17.33
C GLU A 93 -15.65 -1.91 17.05
N THR A 94 -14.39 -2.36 17.07
CA THR A 94 -13.99 -3.78 16.94
C THR A 94 -13.80 -4.41 18.32
N ALA A 95 -13.46 -5.71 18.38
CA ALA A 95 -13.27 -6.45 19.62
C ALA A 95 -11.95 -7.24 19.61
N PHE A 96 -10.89 -6.66 19.07
CA PHE A 96 -9.58 -7.32 19.00
C PHE A 96 -8.92 -7.42 20.37
N SER A 97 -8.16 -8.49 20.55
CA SER A 97 -7.19 -8.68 21.64
C SER A 97 -5.77 -8.62 21.09
N ALA A 98 -4.80 -8.51 21.97
CA ALA A 98 -3.38 -8.60 21.58
C ALA A 98 -3.05 -9.89 20.81
N ASP A 99 -3.79 -10.97 21.03
CA ASP A 99 -3.55 -12.26 20.38
C ASP A 99 -3.98 -12.33 18.91
N ASN A 100 -4.73 -11.33 18.43
CA ASN A 100 -5.07 -11.19 17.03
C ASN A 100 -3.93 -10.58 16.19
N PHE A 101 -2.89 -10.00 16.82
CA PHE A 101 -1.83 -9.25 16.14
C PHE A 101 -0.54 -10.04 16.02
N TYR A 102 0.05 -10.01 14.83
CA TYR A 102 1.41 -10.44 14.54
C TYR A 102 2.18 -9.25 13.98
N LEU A 103 3.15 -8.72 14.75
CA LEU A 103 3.95 -7.56 14.34
C LEU A 103 4.98 -7.95 13.27
N THR A 104 5.13 -7.10 12.27
CA THR A 104 5.92 -7.36 11.07
C THR A 104 6.86 -6.21 10.72
N MET A 105 7.73 -6.45 9.75
CA MET A 105 8.59 -5.42 9.17
C MET A 105 7.87 -4.61 8.07
N GLY A 106 6.67 -4.11 8.39
CA GLY A 106 5.82 -3.33 7.50
C GLY A 106 4.91 -4.19 6.61
N ALA A 107 3.99 -3.53 5.85
CA ALA A 107 2.94 -4.21 5.08
C ALA A 107 3.47 -5.21 4.04
N ALA A 108 4.62 -4.95 3.42
CA ALA A 108 5.23 -5.92 2.49
C ALA A 108 5.53 -7.26 3.17
N ALA A 109 6.08 -7.24 4.39
CA ALA A 109 6.28 -8.44 5.18
C ALA A 109 4.95 -9.06 5.63
N SER A 110 3.96 -8.22 6.01
CA SER A 110 2.61 -8.67 6.37
C SER A 110 1.96 -9.45 5.23
N LEU A 111 1.98 -8.92 4.03
CA LEU A 111 1.45 -9.57 2.82
C LEU A 111 2.21 -10.87 2.51
N SER A 112 3.55 -10.83 2.55
CA SER A 112 4.38 -12.01 2.25
C SER A 112 4.11 -13.17 3.21
N VAL A 113 3.96 -12.91 4.51
CA VAL A 113 3.63 -13.99 5.47
C VAL A 113 2.21 -14.51 5.26
N CYS A 114 1.25 -13.65 4.88
CA CYS A 114 -0.11 -14.10 4.55
C CYS A 114 -0.11 -14.97 3.29
N PHE A 115 0.54 -14.55 2.21
CA PHE A 115 0.63 -15.36 0.99
C PHE A 115 1.31 -16.70 1.28
N ARG A 116 2.44 -16.68 2.01
CA ARG A 116 3.14 -17.91 2.36
C ARG A 116 2.30 -18.85 3.22
N ALA A 117 1.54 -18.32 4.16
CA ALA A 117 0.70 -19.11 5.06
C ALA A 117 -0.51 -19.76 4.35
N LEU A 118 -1.09 -19.04 3.37
CA LEU A 118 -2.30 -19.48 2.67
C LEU A 118 -2.01 -20.32 1.41
N THR A 119 -0.79 -20.27 0.87
CA THR A 119 -0.40 -21.07 -0.31
C THR A 119 -0.12 -22.49 0.09
N THR A 120 -0.91 -23.43 -0.45
CA THR A 120 -0.84 -24.87 -0.20
C THR A 120 -0.48 -25.68 -1.45
N SER A 121 -0.64 -25.04 -2.63
CA SER A 121 -0.41 -25.65 -3.93
C SER A 121 0.12 -24.60 -4.93
N PRO A 122 0.91 -24.96 -5.94
CA PRO A 122 1.30 -24.04 -7.01
C PRO A 122 0.13 -23.62 -7.92
N GLU A 123 -1.03 -24.27 -7.79
CA GLU A 123 -2.24 -23.89 -8.50
C GLU A 123 -3.05 -22.82 -7.76
N ASP A 124 -2.70 -22.54 -6.49
CA ASP A 124 -3.41 -21.54 -5.69
C ASP A 124 -3.31 -20.13 -6.30
N GLU A 125 -4.40 -19.39 -6.26
CA GLU A 125 -4.55 -18.10 -6.90
C GLU A 125 -4.89 -17.02 -5.87
N PHE A 126 -4.25 -15.86 -6.04
CA PHE A 126 -4.67 -14.62 -5.39
C PHE A 126 -5.12 -13.64 -6.46
N ILE A 127 -6.26 -13.01 -6.23
CA ILE A 127 -6.83 -12.03 -7.17
C ILE A 127 -6.47 -10.63 -6.69
N THR A 128 -6.04 -9.77 -7.60
CA THR A 128 -5.95 -8.32 -7.37
C THR A 128 -6.78 -7.55 -8.37
N ILE A 129 -7.27 -6.38 -7.97
CA ILE A 129 -8.07 -5.51 -8.83
C ILE A 129 -7.16 -4.39 -9.34
N ALA A 130 -7.06 -4.24 -10.66
CA ALA A 130 -6.32 -3.13 -11.24
C ALA A 130 -7.09 -1.80 -11.08
N PRO A 131 -6.40 -0.68 -10.89
CA PRO A 131 -4.94 -0.57 -10.78
C PRO A 131 -4.44 -1.05 -9.40
N PHE A 132 -3.31 -1.73 -9.39
CA PHE A 132 -2.77 -2.37 -8.18
C PHE A 132 -1.28 -2.08 -8.00
N PHE A 133 -0.77 -2.25 -6.78
CA PHE A 133 0.66 -2.10 -6.49
C PHE A 133 1.46 -3.26 -7.12
N PRO A 134 2.40 -3.00 -8.05
CA PRO A 134 3.04 -4.05 -8.86
C PRO A 134 3.75 -5.15 -8.07
N GLU A 135 4.25 -4.81 -6.87
CA GLU A 135 4.96 -5.77 -6.01
C GLU A 135 4.06 -6.91 -5.50
N TYR A 136 2.71 -6.79 -5.61
CA TYR A 136 1.83 -7.92 -5.27
C TYR A 136 2.14 -9.14 -6.12
N ARG A 137 2.47 -8.95 -7.40
CA ARG A 137 2.90 -10.06 -8.27
C ARG A 137 4.14 -10.74 -7.71
N VAL A 138 5.14 -9.95 -7.35
CA VAL A 138 6.39 -10.46 -6.78
C VAL A 138 6.12 -11.23 -5.49
N PHE A 139 5.30 -10.66 -4.58
CA PHE A 139 5.02 -11.28 -3.30
C PHE A 139 4.22 -12.58 -3.43
N VAL A 140 3.24 -12.63 -4.33
CA VAL A 140 2.42 -13.83 -4.58
C VAL A 140 3.25 -14.92 -5.24
N GLU A 141 3.93 -14.60 -6.35
CA GLU A 141 4.66 -15.58 -7.17
C GLU A 141 5.90 -16.11 -6.43
N ALA A 142 6.62 -15.27 -5.67
CA ALA A 142 7.73 -15.73 -4.83
C ALA A 142 7.30 -16.68 -3.70
N ASN A 143 6.03 -16.70 -3.33
CA ASN A 143 5.47 -17.64 -2.36
C ASN A 143 4.80 -18.87 -3.02
N GLY A 144 4.96 -19.03 -4.33
CA GLY A 144 4.57 -20.23 -5.08
C GLY A 144 3.10 -20.27 -5.52
N ALA A 145 2.38 -19.16 -5.49
CA ALA A 145 1.02 -19.02 -5.98
C ALA A 145 0.97 -18.19 -7.28
N LYS A 146 -0.20 -18.06 -7.89
CA LYS A 146 -0.45 -17.29 -9.11
C LYS A 146 -1.19 -16.00 -8.79
N LEU A 147 -0.79 -14.87 -9.42
CA LEU A 147 -1.56 -13.63 -9.36
C LEU A 147 -2.52 -13.53 -10.55
N VAL A 148 -3.82 -13.46 -10.25
CA VAL A 148 -4.89 -13.17 -11.22
C VAL A 148 -5.27 -11.71 -11.12
N VAL A 149 -5.34 -11.01 -12.25
CA VAL A 149 -5.62 -9.57 -12.30
C VAL A 149 -7.01 -9.35 -12.89
N VAL A 150 -7.88 -8.69 -12.12
CA VAL A 150 -9.17 -8.18 -12.59
C VAL A 150 -8.94 -6.82 -13.25
N PRO A 151 -9.49 -6.58 -14.46
CA PRO A 151 -9.34 -5.32 -15.17
C PRO A 151 -9.84 -4.11 -14.37
N PRO A 152 -9.30 -2.90 -14.61
CA PRO A 152 -9.71 -1.70 -13.91
C PRO A 152 -11.08 -1.21 -14.38
N HIS A 153 -11.91 -0.72 -13.45
CA HIS A 153 -13.10 0.05 -13.75
C HIS A 153 -12.76 1.54 -13.71
N THR A 154 -12.38 2.11 -14.87
CA THR A 154 -11.71 3.42 -14.94
C THR A 154 -12.63 4.62 -14.73
N SER A 155 -13.97 4.42 -14.67
CA SER A 155 -14.91 5.53 -14.44
C SER A 155 -14.87 6.06 -12.99
N ASP A 156 -14.62 5.19 -12.01
CA ASP A 156 -14.64 5.51 -10.59
C ASP A 156 -13.60 4.75 -9.76
N PHE A 157 -12.85 3.84 -10.38
CA PHE A 157 -11.88 2.94 -9.75
C PHE A 157 -12.47 2.09 -8.61
N GLN A 158 -13.78 1.79 -8.66
CA GLN A 158 -14.41 0.78 -7.83
C GLN A 158 -14.21 -0.61 -8.46
N ILE A 159 -14.71 -1.67 -7.81
CA ILE A 159 -14.55 -3.05 -8.26
C ILE A 159 -15.54 -3.36 -9.40
N ASP A 160 -15.06 -3.87 -10.53
CA ASP A 160 -15.89 -4.53 -11.53
C ASP A 160 -16.28 -5.92 -11.03
N PHE A 161 -17.49 -6.03 -10.49
CA PHE A 161 -17.97 -7.27 -9.89
C PHE A 161 -18.25 -8.37 -10.92
N GLU A 162 -18.58 -8.04 -12.15
CA GLU A 162 -18.77 -9.03 -13.19
C GLU A 162 -17.43 -9.67 -13.58
N ALA A 163 -16.41 -8.85 -13.77
CA ALA A 163 -15.06 -9.32 -14.03
C ALA A 163 -14.48 -10.09 -12.84
N LEU A 164 -14.70 -9.63 -11.61
CA LEU A 164 -14.24 -10.31 -10.40
C LEU A 164 -14.91 -11.68 -10.24
N GLU A 165 -16.24 -11.78 -10.41
CA GLU A 165 -16.95 -13.06 -10.29
C GLU A 165 -16.44 -14.10 -11.31
N LYS A 166 -16.12 -13.67 -12.53
CA LYS A 166 -15.53 -14.53 -13.57
C LYS A 166 -14.09 -14.98 -13.24
N ALA A 167 -13.34 -14.15 -12.52
CA ALA A 167 -11.96 -14.43 -12.16
C ALA A 167 -11.83 -15.42 -10.97
N ILE A 168 -12.88 -15.54 -10.14
CA ILE A 168 -12.87 -16.47 -9.00
C ILE A 168 -13.00 -17.91 -9.50
N SER A 169 -12.02 -18.75 -9.13
CA SER A 169 -11.97 -20.18 -9.45
C SER A 169 -12.00 -21.04 -8.17
N ALA A 170 -11.97 -22.36 -8.33
CA ALA A 170 -11.81 -23.30 -7.23
C ALA A 170 -10.42 -23.22 -6.56
N HIS A 171 -9.46 -22.57 -7.20
CA HIS A 171 -8.09 -22.37 -6.69
C HIS A 171 -7.91 -21.02 -5.97
N THR A 172 -8.93 -20.16 -5.98
CA THR A 172 -8.85 -18.82 -5.38
C THR A 172 -8.73 -18.92 -3.87
N LYS A 173 -7.61 -18.45 -3.32
CA LYS A 173 -7.33 -18.37 -1.86
C LYS A 173 -7.73 -17.04 -1.28
N GLY A 174 -7.57 -15.96 -2.05
CA GLY A 174 -7.90 -14.64 -1.53
C GLY A 174 -7.96 -13.55 -2.59
N VAL A 175 -8.56 -12.43 -2.19
CA VAL A 175 -8.64 -11.19 -2.96
C VAL A 175 -7.86 -10.12 -2.22
N ILE A 176 -6.91 -9.50 -2.91
CA ILE A 176 -6.10 -8.39 -2.37
C ILE A 176 -6.86 -7.11 -2.66
N ILE A 177 -7.12 -6.32 -1.62
CA ILE A 177 -7.68 -4.97 -1.76
C ILE A 177 -6.74 -3.96 -1.10
N ASN A 178 -6.65 -2.78 -1.70
CA ASN A 178 -5.87 -1.65 -1.19
C ASN A 178 -6.74 -0.40 -1.25
N SER A 179 -7.17 0.09 -0.10
CA SER A 179 -8.08 1.24 0.00
C SER A 179 -7.80 2.03 1.28
N PRO A 180 -7.42 3.32 1.17
CA PRO A 180 -7.19 4.12 -0.06
C PRO A 180 -6.13 3.53 -0.96
N ASN A 181 -6.34 3.65 -2.28
CA ASN A 181 -5.60 2.89 -3.27
C ASN A 181 -4.28 3.57 -3.72
N ASN A 182 -3.23 2.78 -3.80
CA ASN A 182 -2.06 3.06 -4.61
C ASN A 182 -2.16 2.21 -5.87
N PRO A 183 -2.36 2.81 -7.07
CA PRO A 183 -1.95 4.16 -7.44
C PRO A 183 -3.06 5.19 -7.70
N SER A 184 -4.34 4.83 -7.62
CA SER A 184 -5.43 5.73 -8.10
C SER A 184 -5.86 6.79 -7.09
N GLY A 185 -5.63 6.59 -5.80
CA GLY A 185 -6.18 7.43 -4.74
C GLY A 185 -7.68 7.21 -4.45
N ALA A 186 -8.29 6.20 -5.08
CA ALA A 186 -9.69 5.85 -4.84
C ALA A 186 -9.87 5.19 -3.47
N VAL A 187 -11.04 5.42 -2.86
CA VAL A 187 -11.50 4.71 -1.67
C VAL A 187 -12.68 3.83 -2.05
N TYR A 188 -12.62 2.55 -1.70
CA TYR A 188 -13.76 1.66 -1.90
C TYR A 188 -14.91 2.06 -0.97
N SER A 189 -16.10 2.25 -1.55
CA SER A 189 -17.28 2.61 -0.78
C SER A 189 -17.74 1.47 0.13
N LYS A 190 -18.55 1.80 1.12
CA LYS A 190 -19.20 0.81 1.99
C LYS A 190 -20.00 -0.21 1.15
N GLU A 191 -20.70 0.27 0.15
CA GLU A 191 -21.49 -0.56 -0.77
C GLU A 191 -20.60 -1.51 -1.57
N THR A 192 -19.45 -1.04 -2.01
CA THR A 192 -18.43 -1.86 -2.70
C THR A 192 -17.93 -2.98 -1.79
N ILE A 193 -17.58 -2.66 -0.54
CA ILE A 193 -17.11 -3.68 0.43
C ILE A 193 -18.22 -4.67 0.78
N GLN A 194 -19.47 -4.22 0.94
CA GLN A 194 -20.59 -5.12 1.21
C GLN A 194 -20.89 -6.06 0.04
N LYS A 195 -20.82 -5.57 -1.21
CA LYS A 195 -20.95 -6.41 -2.40
C LYS A 195 -19.81 -7.42 -2.50
N LEU A 196 -18.58 -7.01 -2.22
CA LEU A 196 -17.43 -7.91 -2.18
C LEU A 196 -17.63 -9.02 -1.15
N ALA A 197 -18.02 -8.67 0.08
CA ALA A 197 -18.30 -9.62 1.14
C ALA A 197 -19.37 -10.65 0.73
N ALA A 198 -20.48 -10.19 0.15
CA ALA A 198 -21.56 -11.07 -0.32
C ALA A 198 -21.10 -12.02 -1.43
N LEU A 199 -20.33 -11.52 -2.40
CA LEU A 199 -19.77 -12.33 -3.48
C LEU A 199 -18.82 -13.41 -2.95
N LEU A 200 -17.89 -13.04 -2.06
CA LEU A 200 -16.91 -13.97 -1.51
C LEU A 200 -17.54 -15.00 -0.57
N THR A 201 -18.59 -14.64 0.18
CA THR A 201 -19.37 -15.58 0.98
C THR A 201 -19.98 -16.65 0.08
N LYS A 202 -20.72 -16.23 -0.97
CA LYS A 202 -21.31 -17.13 -1.96
C LYS A 202 -20.27 -18.06 -2.59
N LYS A 203 -19.13 -17.50 -3.04
CA LYS A 203 -18.09 -18.26 -3.72
C LYS A 203 -17.33 -19.21 -2.77
N SER A 204 -17.15 -18.83 -1.53
CA SER A 204 -16.57 -19.72 -0.51
C SER A 204 -17.47 -20.92 -0.24
N GLU A 205 -18.80 -20.71 -0.19
CA GLU A 205 -19.77 -21.80 -0.05
C GLU A 205 -19.78 -22.72 -1.29
N GLU A 206 -19.76 -22.13 -2.49
CA GLU A 206 -19.70 -22.89 -3.76
C GLU A 206 -18.42 -23.74 -3.86
N ASN A 207 -17.27 -23.19 -3.44
CA ASN A 207 -15.96 -23.87 -3.50
C ASN A 207 -15.73 -24.83 -2.32
N GLY A 208 -16.50 -24.72 -1.24
CA GLY A 208 -16.31 -25.50 -0.01
C GLY A 208 -15.03 -25.11 0.78
N THR A 209 -14.41 -23.97 0.46
CA THR A 209 -13.21 -23.45 1.11
C THR A 209 -13.31 -21.93 1.29
N PRO A 210 -12.78 -21.37 2.39
CA PRO A 210 -12.81 -19.93 2.60
C PRO A 210 -11.95 -19.19 1.56
N ILE A 211 -12.48 -18.10 1.02
CA ILE A 211 -11.72 -17.13 0.23
C ILE A 211 -11.44 -15.94 1.14
N PHE A 212 -10.18 -15.57 1.33
CA PHE A 212 -9.79 -14.49 2.23
C PHE A 212 -9.81 -13.12 1.54
N ILE A 213 -10.08 -12.06 2.29
CA ILE A 213 -9.67 -10.71 1.89
C ILE A 213 -8.32 -10.43 2.55
N LEU A 214 -7.33 -10.04 1.73
CA LEU A 214 -6.09 -9.48 2.22
C LEU A 214 -6.18 -7.96 2.06
N ALA A 215 -6.52 -7.28 3.15
CA ALA A 215 -6.70 -5.83 3.18
C ALA A 215 -5.34 -5.16 3.43
N ASP A 216 -4.73 -4.64 2.36
CA ASP A 216 -3.50 -3.85 2.43
C ASP A 216 -3.86 -2.39 2.73
N GLU A 217 -3.63 -1.96 3.98
CA GLU A 217 -4.16 -0.72 4.53
C GLU A 217 -3.11 0.32 4.99
N PRO A 218 -1.99 0.52 4.30
CA PRO A 218 -0.97 1.48 4.76
C PRO A 218 -1.43 2.95 4.66
N TYR A 219 -2.53 3.23 3.95
CA TYR A 219 -3.05 4.58 3.71
C TYR A 219 -4.35 4.87 4.46
N ARG A 220 -4.80 3.99 5.36
CA ARG A 220 -6.12 4.07 6.02
C ARG A 220 -6.42 5.45 6.59
N GLU A 221 -5.47 6.09 7.27
CA GLU A 221 -5.63 7.39 7.90
C GLU A 221 -5.54 8.55 6.91
N ILE A 222 -5.05 8.32 5.70
CA ILE A 222 -4.87 9.35 4.68
C ILE A 222 -6.10 9.34 3.77
N ALA A 223 -7.19 9.90 4.27
CA ALA A 223 -8.44 10.14 3.53
C ALA A 223 -8.83 11.60 3.67
N TYR A 224 -9.49 12.15 2.65
CA TYR A 224 -9.77 13.57 2.52
C TYR A 224 -11.27 13.85 2.49
N ASP A 225 -11.65 15.10 2.78
CA ASP A 225 -13.00 15.64 2.62
C ASP A 225 -14.07 14.84 3.37
N GLY A 226 -13.70 14.19 4.48
CA GLY A 226 -14.62 13.39 5.28
C GLY A 226 -15.01 12.05 4.65
N VAL A 227 -14.28 11.59 3.63
CA VAL A 227 -14.50 10.26 3.04
C VAL A 227 -14.23 9.18 4.09
N GLU A 228 -15.25 8.35 4.36
CA GLU A 228 -15.13 7.21 5.24
C GLU A 228 -14.38 6.06 4.53
N VAL A 229 -13.35 5.53 5.19
CA VAL A 229 -12.66 4.30 4.78
C VAL A 229 -13.28 3.13 5.55
N PRO A 230 -14.07 2.25 4.91
CA PRO A 230 -14.73 1.14 5.60
C PRO A 230 -13.71 0.22 6.27
N TYR A 231 -13.96 -0.20 7.52
CA TYR A 231 -13.11 -1.18 8.20
C TYR A 231 -13.57 -2.59 7.79
N VAL A 232 -12.80 -3.24 6.93
CA VAL A 232 -13.23 -4.41 6.15
C VAL A 232 -13.66 -5.59 7.02
N THR A 233 -13.02 -5.80 8.17
CA THR A 233 -13.38 -6.88 9.12
C THR A 233 -14.82 -6.79 9.65
N LYS A 234 -15.42 -5.59 9.65
CA LYS A 234 -16.84 -5.40 10.04
C LYS A 234 -17.83 -5.95 9.00
N TYR A 235 -17.38 -6.27 7.79
CA TYR A 235 -18.23 -6.70 6.67
C TYR A 235 -17.97 -8.14 6.23
N TYR A 236 -16.75 -8.64 6.41
CA TYR A 236 -16.39 -9.97 5.99
C TYR A 236 -15.46 -10.65 7.01
N ALA A 237 -15.89 -11.79 7.55
CA ALA A 237 -15.18 -12.50 8.61
C ALA A 237 -13.79 -12.97 8.19
N ASN A 238 -13.64 -13.54 6.98
CA ASN A 238 -12.36 -14.05 6.50
C ASN A 238 -11.47 -12.93 5.95
N THR A 239 -11.22 -11.88 6.76
CA THR A 239 -10.37 -10.75 6.42
C THR A 239 -9.08 -10.77 7.23
N LEU A 240 -7.94 -10.73 6.55
CA LEU A 240 -6.62 -10.50 7.14
C LEU A 240 -6.22 -9.05 6.83
N VAL A 241 -5.93 -8.25 7.87
CA VAL A 241 -5.50 -6.86 7.68
C VAL A 241 -3.98 -6.80 7.69
N CYS A 242 -3.40 -6.24 6.64
CA CYS A 242 -1.97 -5.99 6.50
C CYS A 242 -1.72 -4.49 6.59
N TYR A 243 -1.07 -4.04 7.65
CA TYR A 243 -0.88 -2.63 7.93
C TYR A 243 0.59 -2.24 8.07
N SER A 244 0.88 -0.96 7.83
CA SER A 244 2.21 -0.37 8.03
C SER A 244 2.13 1.07 8.52
N TYR A 245 2.98 1.42 9.48
CA TYR A 245 3.17 2.79 9.95
C TYR A 245 4.05 3.65 9.02
N SER A 246 4.41 3.12 7.86
CA SER A 246 5.22 3.81 6.85
C SER A 246 4.60 5.13 6.38
N LYS A 247 3.25 5.24 6.40
CA LYS A 247 2.53 6.38 5.83
C LYS A 247 1.88 7.22 6.91
N SER A 248 1.12 6.62 7.82
CA SER A 248 0.44 7.34 8.90
C SER A 248 1.41 8.07 9.83
N LEU A 249 2.51 7.44 10.23
CA LEU A 249 3.54 8.04 11.08
C LEU A 249 4.78 8.54 10.32
N SER A 250 4.77 8.49 8.98
CA SER A 250 5.94 8.86 8.16
C SER A 250 7.22 8.09 8.56
N LEU A 251 7.10 6.79 8.81
CA LEU A 251 8.19 5.90 9.24
C LEU A 251 8.53 4.80 8.21
N PRO A 252 8.71 5.12 6.91
CA PRO A 252 8.92 4.07 5.90
C PRO A 252 10.26 3.34 6.08
N GLY A 253 11.27 4.01 6.62
CA GLY A 253 12.61 3.45 6.87
C GLY A 253 12.66 2.49 8.06
N GLU A 254 11.72 2.60 8.99
CA GLU A 254 11.76 1.88 10.26
C GLU A 254 11.16 0.47 10.17
N ARG A 255 10.48 0.17 9.08
CA ARG A 255 9.97 -1.16 8.78
C ARG A 255 9.13 -1.77 9.90
N ILE A 256 8.04 -1.10 10.29
CA ILE A 256 7.13 -1.55 11.34
C ILE A 256 5.68 -1.58 10.85
N GLY A 257 4.98 -2.67 11.14
CA GLY A 257 3.60 -2.93 10.77
C GLY A 257 3.05 -4.16 11.49
N TYR A 258 1.91 -4.66 11.02
CA TYR A 258 1.29 -5.84 11.61
C TYR A 258 0.37 -6.56 10.63
N VAL A 259 0.07 -7.83 10.97
CA VAL A 259 -1.09 -8.57 10.46
C VAL A 259 -2.11 -8.68 11.59
N ILE A 260 -3.40 -8.49 11.26
CA ILE A 260 -4.50 -8.88 12.17
C ILE A 260 -5.15 -10.15 11.61
N VAL A 261 -5.34 -11.11 12.50
CA VAL A 261 -6.17 -12.31 12.27
C VAL A 261 -7.32 -12.23 13.28
N PRO A 262 -8.48 -11.69 12.89
CA PRO A 262 -9.67 -11.65 13.76
C PRO A 262 -10.11 -13.03 14.23
N ASP A 263 -10.79 -13.12 15.38
CA ASP A 263 -11.31 -14.38 15.90
C ASP A 263 -12.42 -14.97 15.01
N GLU A 264 -13.10 -14.12 14.23
CA GLU A 264 -14.16 -14.47 13.28
C GLU A 264 -13.63 -15.19 12.03
N VAL A 265 -12.34 -15.13 11.77
CA VAL A 265 -11.70 -15.85 10.65
C VAL A 265 -11.90 -17.36 10.82
N THR A 266 -12.28 -18.03 9.75
CA THR A 266 -12.40 -19.50 9.73
C THR A 266 -11.08 -20.13 10.18
N GLU A 267 -11.13 -20.95 11.23
CA GLU A 267 -9.95 -21.55 11.89
C GLU A 267 -8.88 -20.52 12.28
N SER A 268 -9.29 -19.38 12.84
CA SER A 268 -8.43 -18.23 13.14
C SER A 268 -7.10 -18.61 13.83
N LYS A 269 -7.13 -19.53 14.79
CA LYS A 269 -5.92 -19.99 15.50
C LYS A 269 -4.96 -20.76 14.58
N THR A 270 -5.49 -21.56 13.66
CA THR A 270 -4.70 -22.29 12.66
C THR A 270 -4.09 -21.30 11.67
N VAL A 271 -4.86 -20.33 11.18
CA VAL A 271 -4.38 -19.27 10.27
C VAL A 271 -3.31 -18.42 10.97
N TYR A 272 -3.53 -17.99 12.20
CA TYR A 272 -2.54 -17.24 12.97
C TYR A 272 -1.23 -18.02 13.17
N ALA A 273 -1.33 -19.31 13.53
CA ALA A 273 -0.15 -20.16 13.69
C ALA A 273 0.61 -20.34 12.37
N ALA A 274 -0.11 -20.46 11.24
CA ALA A 274 0.50 -20.55 9.91
C ALA A 274 1.22 -19.23 9.53
N ILE A 275 0.65 -18.05 9.84
CA ILE A 275 1.29 -16.74 9.64
C ILE A 275 2.56 -16.62 10.47
N ALA A 276 2.53 -17.01 11.75
CA ALA A 276 3.73 -17.03 12.60
C ALA A 276 4.78 -18.01 12.08
N GLY A 277 4.37 -19.18 11.58
CA GLY A 277 5.22 -20.15 10.92
C GLY A 277 5.86 -19.62 9.64
N ALA A 278 5.09 -18.91 8.83
CA ALA A 278 5.57 -18.24 7.61
C ALA A 278 6.63 -17.16 7.95
N GLY A 279 6.38 -16.34 8.97
CA GLY A 279 7.35 -15.36 9.44
C GLY A 279 8.68 -15.98 9.87
N ARG A 280 8.61 -17.13 10.56
CA ARG A 280 9.80 -17.93 10.91
C ARG A 280 10.50 -18.48 9.67
N ALA A 281 9.76 -19.05 8.74
CA ALA A 281 10.32 -19.63 7.51
C ALA A 281 10.99 -18.59 6.61
N LEU A 282 10.45 -17.36 6.57
CA LEU A 282 11.00 -16.25 5.82
C LEU A 282 12.16 -15.53 6.56
N GLY A 283 12.51 -15.96 7.77
CA GLY A 283 13.62 -15.42 8.55
C GLY A 283 13.34 -14.04 9.19
N TYR A 284 12.09 -13.65 9.35
CA TYR A 284 11.74 -12.34 9.90
C TYR A 284 11.94 -12.21 11.40
N VAL A 285 12.01 -13.32 12.15
CA VAL A 285 12.29 -13.44 13.60
C VAL A 285 11.32 -12.61 14.45
N CYS A 286 11.46 -11.28 14.46
CA CYS A 286 10.56 -10.32 15.12
C CYS A 286 10.68 -8.95 14.45
N ALA A 287 9.68 -8.10 14.64
CA ALA A 287 9.74 -6.70 14.22
C ALA A 287 10.79 -5.90 15.04
N PRO A 288 11.26 -4.73 14.57
CA PRO A 288 12.25 -3.92 15.28
C PRO A 288 11.82 -3.54 16.69
N SER A 289 12.54 -4.01 17.74
CA SER A 289 12.13 -3.95 19.14
C SER A 289 11.88 -2.53 19.65
N MET A 290 12.76 -1.59 19.35
CA MET A 290 12.60 -0.20 19.75
C MET A 290 11.33 0.42 19.13
N PHE A 291 11.11 0.19 17.82
CA PHE A 291 9.95 0.77 17.14
C PHE A 291 8.62 0.14 17.55
N GLN A 292 8.60 -1.09 18.03
CA GLN A 292 7.40 -1.63 18.69
C GLN A 292 6.99 -0.73 19.87
N LYS A 293 7.93 -0.37 20.73
CA LYS A 293 7.68 0.52 21.88
C LYS A 293 7.28 1.94 21.45
N VAL A 294 7.89 2.47 20.39
CA VAL A 294 7.50 3.76 19.80
C VAL A 294 6.05 3.70 19.32
N ILE A 295 5.65 2.63 18.62
CA ILE A 295 4.26 2.47 18.16
C ILE A 295 3.29 2.42 19.33
N ALA A 296 3.61 1.69 20.40
CA ALA A 296 2.73 1.62 21.60
C ALA A 296 2.39 3.01 22.15
N ALA A 297 3.35 3.94 22.11
CA ALA A 297 3.15 5.31 22.58
C ALA A 297 2.51 6.26 21.53
N CYS A 298 2.66 5.96 20.24
CA CYS A 298 2.28 6.87 19.15
C CYS A 298 1.06 6.38 18.35
N VAL A 299 0.49 5.23 18.67
CA VAL A 299 -0.68 4.70 17.95
C VAL A 299 -1.83 5.73 17.96
N GLY A 300 -2.44 5.93 16.77
CA GLY A 300 -3.50 6.92 16.61
C GLY A 300 -3.03 8.34 16.26
N ASN A 301 -1.72 8.60 16.30
CA ASN A 301 -1.16 9.83 15.74
C ASN A 301 -0.90 9.69 14.24
N THR A 302 -0.87 10.81 13.54
CA THR A 302 -0.56 10.88 12.10
C THR A 302 0.38 12.04 11.83
N GLY A 303 1.11 11.97 10.71
CA GLY A 303 1.72 13.16 10.13
C GLY A 303 0.67 14.18 9.67
N ASP A 304 1.11 15.30 9.13
CA ASP A 304 0.21 16.37 8.66
C ASP A 304 -0.52 15.95 7.36
N ILE A 305 -1.70 15.35 7.52
CA ILE A 305 -2.57 14.93 6.42
C ILE A 305 -3.12 16.14 5.65
N GLU A 306 -3.31 17.28 6.30
CA GLU A 306 -3.80 18.50 5.67
C GLU A 306 -2.83 19.04 4.63
N LEU A 307 -1.52 18.84 4.82
CA LEU A 307 -0.53 19.19 3.79
C LEU A 307 -0.71 18.34 2.53
N TYR A 308 -0.95 17.02 2.67
CA TYR A 308 -1.24 16.18 1.52
C TYR A 308 -2.54 16.59 0.81
N LYS A 309 -3.55 17.00 1.57
CA LYS A 309 -4.81 17.53 1.00
C LYS A 309 -4.56 18.80 0.21
N LYS A 310 -3.78 19.73 0.73
CA LYS A 310 -3.39 20.99 0.01
C LYS A 310 -2.65 20.67 -1.29
N ASN A 311 -1.69 19.75 -1.23
CA ASN A 311 -0.93 19.31 -2.41
C ASN A 311 -1.84 18.66 -3.46
N ARG A 312 -2.78 17.79 -3.03
CA ARG A 312 -3.78 17.19 -3.90
C ARG A 312 -4.63 18.23 -4.61
N ASP A 313 -5.19 19.17 -3.83
CA ASP A 313 -6.09 20.18 -4.37
C ASP A 313 -5.36 21.09 -5.35
N LEU A 314 -4.16 21.56 -5.00
CA LEU A 314 -3.31 22.36 -5.88
C LEU A 314 -3.02 21.62 -7.21
N LEU A 315 -2.56 20.37 -7.13
CA LEU A 315 -2.22 19.59 -8.31
C LEU A 315 -3.45 19.30 -9.17
N TYR A 316 -4.56 18.88 -8.57
CA TYR A 316 -5.80 18.58 -9.28
C TYR A 316 -6.34 19.80 -10.01
N ASP A 317 -6.47 20.94 -9.32
CA ASP A 317 -6.99 22.18 -9.90
C ASP A 317 -6.06 22.72 -10.99
N GLY A 318 -4.74 22.61 -10.80
CA GLY A 318 -3.74 23.01 -11.78
C GLY A 318 -3.81 22.17 -13.05
N LEU A 319 -3.78 20.85 -12.94
CA LEU A 319 -3.82 19.95 -14.09
C LEU A 319 -5.15 20.04 -14.85
N THR A 320 -6.28 20.08 -14.16
CA THR A 320 -7.60 20.21 -14.82
C THR A 320 -7.75 21.54 -15.54
N ARG A 321 -7.21 22.63 -14.99
CA ARG A 321 -7.18 23.95 -15.66
C ARG A 321 -6.32 23.94 -16.93
N ILE A 322 -5.22 23.18 -16.97
CA ILE A 322 -4.40 23.01 -18.18
C ILE A 322 -5.17 22.20 -19.24
N GLY A 323 -6.04 21.27 -18.83
CA GLY A 323 -6.84 20.43 -19.71
C GLY A 323 -6.64 18.92 -19.52
N TYR A 324 -5.86 18.50 -18.53
CA TYR A 324 -5.71 17.09 -18.22
C TYR A 324 -6.98 16.50 -17.61
N GLU A 325 -7.31 15.27 -17.99
CA GLU A 325 -8.34 14.45 -17.37
C GLU A 325 -7.72 13.71 -16.17
N CYS A 326 -8.17 14.04 -14.95
CA CYS A 326 -7.64 13.48 -13.71
C CYS A 326 -8.75 12.87 -12.87
N PHE A 327 -8.48 11.73 -12.23
CA PHE A 327 -9.31 11.26 -11.12
C PHE A 327 -8.93 12.04 -9.86
N LYS A 328 -9.92 12.67 -9.19
CA LYS A 328 -9.67 13.39 -7.94
C LYS A 328 -9.48 12.40 -6.80
N PRO A 329 -8.28 12.28 -6.20
CA PRO A 329 -8.03 11.32 -5.14
C PRO A 329 -8.88 11.56 -3.90
N GLN A 330 -9.45 10.50 -3.36
CA GLN A 330 -10.20 10.51 -2.10
C GLN A 330 -9.30 10.19 -0.90
N GLY A 331 -8.14 9.57 -1.16
CA GLY A 331 -7.15 9.22 -0.14
C GLY A 331 -5.79 8.90 -0.73
N ALA A 332 -4.88 8.37 0.08
CA ALA A 332 -3.46 8.18 -0.23
C ALA A 332 -2.79 9.50 -0.67
N PHE A 333 -1.76 9.45 -1.49
CA PHE A 333 -1.10 10.65 -2.02
C PHE A 333 -0.65 10.47 -3.47
N TYR A 334 -1.53 9.82 -4.25
CA TYR A 334 -1.34 9.56 -5.68
C TYR A 334 -2.53 10.07 -6.47
N MET A 335 -2.27 10.58 -7.66
CA MET A 335 -3.28 11.01 -8.61
C MET A 335 -3.09 10.26 -9.93
N PHE A 336 -4.16 9.74 -10.47
CA PHE A 336 -4.19 9.21 -11.83
C PHE A 336 -4.56 10.31 -12.82
N VAL A 337 -3.67 10.46 -13.80
CA VAL A 337 -3.82 11.38 -14.92
C VAL A 337 -3.92 10.56 -16.19
N LYS A 338 -4.95 10.78 -16.98
CA LYS A 338 -5.11 10.12 -18.27
C LYS A 338 -4.03 10.62 -19.22
N ALA A 339 -3.31 9.70 -19.85
CA ALA A 339 -2.28 10.05 -20.82
C ALA A 339 -2.90 10.76 -22.04
N LEU A 340 -2.18 11.68 -22.64
CA LEU A 340 -2.64 12.45 -23.80
C LEU A 340 -2.51 11.66 -25.11
N GLU A 341 -1.97 10.45 -25.04
CA GLU A 341 -1.89 9.48 -26.12
C GLU A 341 -2.21 8.07 -25.59
N PRO A 342 -2.57 7.11 -26.46
CA PRO A 342 -2.95 5.76 -25.99
C PRO A 342 -1.83 5.01 -25.27
N ASP A 343 -0.56 5.27 -25.65
CA ASP A 343 0.61 4.68 -25.02
C ASP A 343 1.10 5.55 -23.85
N ALA A 344 0.75 5.14 -22.62
CA ALA A 344 1.16 5.83 -21.42
C ALA A 344 2.68 5.75 -21.15
N ASP A 345 3.36 4.73 -21.67
CA ASP A 345 4.82 4.64 -21.55
C ASP A 345 5.48 5.71 -22.41
N ALA A 346 5.04 5.88 -23.67
CA ALA A 346 5.50 6.94 -24.56
C ALA A 346 5.17 8.34 -24.00
N PHE A 347 3.98 8.53 -23.42
CA PHE A 347 3.60 9.77 -22.74
C PHE A 347 4.55 10.12 -21.60
N CYS A 348 4.88 9.15 -20.72
CA CYS A 348 5.80 9.35 -19.61
C CYS A 348 7.25 9.59 -20.06
N GLU A 349 7.69 8.95 -21.14
CA GLU A 349 9.01 9.25 -21.75
C GLU A 349 9.05 10.69 -22.27
N ARG A 350 8.01 11.16 -22.96
CA ARG A 350 7.93 12.54 -23.45
C ARG A 350 7.87 13.57 -22.29
N ALA A 351 7.29 13.19 -21.15
CA ALA A 351 7.29 14.04 -19.96
C ALA A 351 8.71 14.34 -19.45
N LYS A 352 9.66 13.41 -19.62
CA LYS A 352 11.07 13.61 -19.25
C LYS A 352 11.75 14.74 -20.05
N ASP A 353 11.28 15.04 -21.26
CA ASP A 353 11.78 16.18 -22.05
C ASP A 353 11.48 17.54 -21.38
N GLN A 354 10.51 17.54 -20.45
CA GLN A 354 10.14 18.70 -19.64
C GLN A 354 10.60 18.56 -18.18
N ASP A 355 11.54 17.65 -17.90
CA ASP A 355 12.02 17.32 -16.54
C ASP A 355 10.90 16.91 -15.57
N LEU A 356 9.76 16.41 -16.10
CA LEU A 356 8.64 15.84 -15.37
C LEU A 356 8.83 14.31 -15.26
N LEU A 357 8.95 13.82 -14.02
CA LEU A 357 9.12 12.39 -13.75
C LEU A 357 7.82 11.83 -13.18
N ILE A 358 7.00 11.26 -14.05
CA ILE A 358 5.72 10.62 -13.74
C ILE A 358 5.77 9.15 -14.16
N VAL A 359 4.99 8.29 -13.50
CA VAL A 359 5.10 6.84 -13.68
C VAL A 359 3.95 6.33 -14.55
N SER A 360 4.28 5.64 -15.65
CA SER A 360 3.26 4.96 -16.46
C SER A 360 2.47 3.94 -15.63
N ALA A 361 1.17 3.94 -15.79
CA ALA A 361 0.29 3.01 -15.10
C ALA A 361 0.14 1.65 -15.81
N THR A 362 0.86 1.40 -16.89
CA THR A 362 0.90 0.09 -17.55
C THR A 362 1.32 -1.01 -16.57
N GLY A 363 2.38 -0.77 -15.79
CA GLY A 363 2.85 -1.71 -14.77
C GLY A 363 1.89 -1.92 -13.59
N PHE A 364 0.94 -0.99 -13.37
CA PHE A 364 -0.13 -1.12 -12.38
C PHE A 364 -1.38 -1.82 -12.92
N GLY A 365 -1.33 -2.34 -14.16
CA GLY A 365 -2.47 -2.98 -14.83
C GLY A 365 -3.52 -2.00 -15.38
N CYS A 366 -3.18 -0.73 -15.56
CA CYS A 366 -4.10 0.31 -16.03
C CYS A 366 -3.47 1.14 -17.15
N PRO A 367 -3.30 0.57 -18.37
CA PRO A 367 -2.72 1.30 -19.49
C PRO A 367 -3.56 2.54 -19.84
N GLY A 368 -2.90 3.54 -20.40
CA GLY A 368 -3.53 4.82 -20.78
C GLY A 368 -3.58 5.84 -19.63
N TYR A 369 -2.99 5.55 -18.47
CA TYR A 369 -2.87 6.47 -17.34
C TYR A 369 -1.42 6.63 -16.89
N ALA A 370 -1.13 7.76 -16.24
CA ALA A 370 0.10 7.99 -15.49
C ALA A 370 -0.21 8.27 -14.02
N ARG A 371 0.65 7.78 -13.11
CA ARG A 371 0.60 8.08 -11.69
C ARG A 371 1.48 9.28 -11.37
N VAL A 372 0.91 10.28 -10.71
CA VAL A 372 1.59 11.44 -10.16
C VAL A 372 1.51 11.38 -8.64
N SER A 373 2.66 11.29 -7.97
CA SER A 373 2.75 11.21 -6.51
C SER A 373 2.87 12.61 -5.93
N TYR A 374 1.86 13.10 -5.21
CA TYR A 374 1.85 14.46 -4.67
C TYR A 374 2.34 14.58 -3.21
N CYS A 375 2.97 13.54 -2.67
CA CYS A 375 3.73 13.64 -1.41
C CYS A 375 5.11 14.27 -1.67
N VAL A 376 5.10 15.49 -2.12
CA VAL A 376 6.28 16.30 -2.48
C VAL A 376 6.14 17.71 -1.91
N ASP A 377 7.16 18.53 -2.08
CA ASP A 377 7.14 19.91 -1.67
C ASP A 377 6.05 20.72 -2.42
N TYR A 378 5.29 21.54 -1.70
CA TYR A 378 4.20 22.36 -2.26
C TYR A 378 4.67 23.28 -3.38
N ASP A 379 5.81 23.97 -3.16
CA ASP A 379 6.37 24.91 -4.14
C ASP A 379 6.88 24.17 -5.39
N MET A 380 7.28 22.89 -5.26
CA MET A 380 7.63 22.07 -6.42
C MET A 380 6.41 21.83 -7.30
N ILE A 381 5.24 21.57 -6.71
CA ILE A 381 4.00 21.40 -7.48
C ILE A 381 3.67 22.70 -8.25
N GLU A 382 3.74 23.86 -7.59
CA GLU A 382 3.49 25.15 -8.25
C GLU A 382 4.42 25.38 -9.44
N ARG A 383 5.72 25.18 -9.27
CA ARG A 383 6.71 25.34 -10.34
C ARG A 383 6.53 24.36 -11.50
N SER A 384 6.01 23.16 -11.21
CA SER A 384 5.85 22.10 -12.23
C SER A 384 4.79 22.41 -13.28
N PHE A 385 3.82 23.33 -13.01
CA PHE A 385 2.73 23.58 -13.94
C PHE A 385 3.20 24.08 -15.30
N LEU A 386 4.27 24.87 -15.37
CA LEU A 386 4.83 25.30 -16.64
C LEU A 386 5.32 24.11 -17.50
N ALA A 387 5.89 23.10 -16.85
CA ALA A 387 6.34 21.87 -17.52
C ALA A 387 5.14 21.03 -17.99
N PHE A 388 4.10 20.89 -17.17
CA PHE A 388 2.84 20.25 -17.56
C PHE A 388 2.15 20.98 -18.72
N GLU A 389 2.12 22.33 -18.73
CA GLU A 389 1.59 23.11 -19.85
C GLU A 389 2.35 22.86 -21.15
N LYS A 390 3.68 22.85 -21.11
CA LYS A 390 4.51 22.57 -22.29
C LYS A 390 4.29 21.14 -22.80
N LEU A 391 4.20 20.18 -21.89
CA LEU A 391 3.87 18.79 -22.25
C LEU A 391 2.51 18.72 -22.92
N TYR A 392 1.48 19.34 -22.36
CA TYR A 392 0.12 19.38 -22.93
C TYR A 392 0.12 20.01 -24.32
N GLN A 393 0.78 21.16 -24.49
CA GLN A 393 0.88 21.85 -25.77
C GLN A 393 1.61 21.05 -26.85
N SER A 394 2.49 20.11 -26.49
CA SER A 394 3.16 19.23 -27.44
C SER A 394 2.22 18.22 -28.12
N TYR A 395 0.97 18.12 -27.65
CA TYR A 395 -0.08 17.29 -28.22
C TYR A 395 -1.20 18.08 -28.91
N CYS A 396 -1.17 19.42 -28.87
CA CYS A 396 -2.10 20.32 -29.56
C CYS A 396 -1.50 20.78 -30.88
#